data_6b093fc1b1a5570484dfa034f1806a6c
#
_entry.id   6b093fc1b1a5570484dfa034f1806a6c
#
_cell.length_a   1.000
_cell.length_b   1.000
_cell.length_c   1.000
_cell.angle_alpha   90.00
_cell.angle_beta   90.00
_cell.angle_gamma   90.00
#
_symmetry.space_group_name_H-M   'P 1'
#
loop_
_entity.id
_entity.type
_entity.pdbx_description
1 polymer ?
#
loop_
_entity_poly.entity_id
_entity_poly.type
_entity_poly.pdbx_seq_one_letter_code
_entity_poly.pdbx_strand_id
1 'polypeptide(L)' 'MKFLSQEQKETISKSYGISVESINKRIELWSLINDPDISKPDLVEAQKAWIKIQQGTWPNVNV' A
#
# COMPACT_ATOMS: atom_id res chain seq x y z
N MET A 1 4.37 0.49 -15.78
CA MET A 1 3.04 0.27 -15.30
C MET A 1 2.46 1.48 -14.65
N LYS A 2 1.17 1.68 -14.84
CA LYS A 2 0.58 2.86 -14.36
C LYS A 2 -0.28 2.54 -13.18
N PHE A 3 -0.08 3.21 -12.11
CA PHE A 3 -0.93 3.07 -10.96
C PHE A 3 -1.99 4.15 -10.98
N LEU A 4 -2.54 4.45 -9.83
CA LEU A 4 -3.60 5.41 -9.73
C LEU A 4 -3.09 6.84 -9.91
N SER A 5 -3.88 7.68 -10.55
CA SER A 5 -3.57 9.10 -10.62
C SER A 5 -3.87 9.73 -9.28
N GLN A 6 -3.39 10.96 -9.08
CA GLN A 6 -3.66 11.68 -7.86
C GLN A 6 -5.16 11.84 -7.63
N GLU A 7 -5.87 12.13 -8.70
CA GLU A 7 -7.31 12.31 -8.62
C GLU A 7 -8.02 11.03 -8.20
N GLN A 8 -7.58 9.91 -8.74
CA GLN A 8 -8.16 8.62 -8.37
C GLN A 8 -7.86 8.29 -6.92
N LYS A 9 -6.67 8.61 -6.46
CA LYS A 9 -6.30 8.37 -5.06
C LYS A 9 -7.19 9.16 -4.13
N GLU A 10 -7.45 10.42 -4.48
CA GLU A 10 -8.30 11.26 -3.65
C GLU A 10 -9.73 10.74 -3.61
N THR A 11 -10.21 10.24 -4.74
CA THR A 11 -11.55 9.66 -4.80
C THR A 11 -11.65 8.45 -3.90
N ILE A 12 -10.66 7.57 -3.97
CA ILE A 12 -10.64 6.37 -3.13
C ILE A 12 -10.53 6.76 -1.65
N SER A 13 -9.71 7.75 -1.36
CA SER A 13 -9.53 8.23 -0.01
C SER A 13 -10.87 8.65 0.60
N LYS A 14 -11.65 9.40 -0.16
CA LYS A 14 -12.94 9.85 0.32
C LYS A 14 -13.94 8.70 0.43
N SER A 15 -13.92 7.79 -0.53
CA SER A 15 -14.88 6.70 -0.56
C SER A 15 -14.69 5.72 0.57
N TYR A 16 -13.44 5.45 0.93
CA TYR A 16 -13.14 4.42 1.91
C TYR A 16 -12.63 4.96 3.24
N GLY A 17 -12.50 6.27 3.34
CA GLY A 17 -12.06 6.88 4.60
C GLY A 17 -10.62 6.59 4.95
N ILE A 18 -9.77 6.39 3.95
CA ILE A 18 -8.34 6.16 4.18
C ILE A 18 -7.55 7.31 3.57
N SER A 19 -6.36 7.56 4.12
CA SER A 19 -5.56 8.68 3.65
C SER A 19 -4.90 8.37 2.32
N VAL A 20 -4.60 9.41 1.57
CA VAL A 20 -3.86 9.25 0.30
C VAL A 20 -2.48 8.65 0.59
N GLU A 21 -1.90 9.03 1.71
CA GLU A 21 -0.61 8.49 2.12
C GLU A 21 -0.69 6.97 2.30
N SER A 22 -1.77 6.48 2.87
CA SER A 22 -1.98 5.06 3.04
C SER A 22 -2.12 4.37 1.69
N ILE A 23 -2.81 5.01 0.76
CA ILE A 23 -2.97 4.47 -0.59
C ILE A 23 -1.61 4.38 -1.27
N ASN A 24 -0.79 5.42 -1.15
CA ASN A 24 0.55 5.41 -1.74
C ASN A 24 1.40 4.28 -1.16
N LYS A 25 1.26 4.03 0.13
CA LYS A 25 2.00 2.97 0.78
C LYS A 25 1.60 1.61 0.25
N ARG A 26 0.31 1.41 0.02
CA ARG A 26 -0.18 0.17 -0.55
C ARG A 26 0.37 -0.05 -1.96
N ILE A 27 0.40 1.00 -2.75
CA ILE A 27 0.94 0.91 -4.11
C ILE A 27 2.42 0.56 -4.07
N GLU A 28 3.15 1.19 -3.16
CA GLU A 28 4.56 0.92 -3.02
C GLU A 28 4.82 -0.53 -2.65
N LEU A 29 4.07 -1.04 -1.68
CA LEU A 29 4.22 -2.43 -1.25
C LEU A 29 3.82 -3.40 -2.34
N TRP A 30 2.77 -3.09 -3.06
CA TRP A 30 2.34 -3.92 -4.18
C TRP A 30 3.44 -4.01 -5.23
N SER A 31 4.08 -2.88 -5.53
CA SER A 31 5.18 -2.86 -6.48
C SER A 31 6.34 -3.73 -6.01
N LEU A 32 6.68 -3.65 -4.72
CA LEU A 32 7.77 -4.43 -4.18
C LEU A 32 7.47 -5.92 -4.23
N ILE A 33 6.27 -6.31 -3.87
CA ILE A 33 5.89 -7.71 -3.85
C ILE A 33 5.93 -8.31 -5.26
N ASN A 34 5.64 -7.48 -6.26
CA ASN A 34 5.62 -7.95 -7.64
C ASN A 34 6.91 -7.68 -8.39
N ASP A 35 7.93 -7.20 -7.72
CA ASP A 35 9.22 -6.92 -8.35
C ASP A 35 9.99 -8.22 -8.48
N PRO A 36 10.34 -8.66 -9.71
CA PRO A 36 11.05 -9.93 -9.88
C PRO A 36 12.47 -9.88 -9.35
N ASP A 37 13.01 -8.68 -9.15
CA ASP A 37 14.40 -8.53 -8.68
C ASP A 37 14.51 -8.26 -7.19
N ILE A 38 13.39 -8.31 -6.47
CA ILE A 38 13.43 -8.01 -5.05
C ILE A 38 14.16 -9.12 -4.30
N SER A 39 14.93 -8.75 -3.29
CA SER A 39 15.62 -9.73 -2.46
C SER A 39 14.62 -10.42 -1.54
N LYS A 40 14.97 -11.63 -1.09
CA LYS A 40 14.07 -12.37 -0.21
C LYS A 40 13.74 -11.66 1.08
N PRO A 41 14.74 -11.10 1.79
CA PRO A 41 14.42 -10.37 3.02
C PRO A 41 13.45 -9.21 2.77
N ASP A 42 13.66 -8.49 1.68
CA ASP A 42 12.79 -7.35 1.34
C ASP A 42 11.39 -7.83 1.00
N LEU A 43 11.28 -8.96 0.30
CA LEU A 43 10.00 -9.51 -0.05
C LEU A 43 9.22 -9.91 1.21
N VAL A 44 9.89 -10.53 2.15
CA VAL A 44 9.24 -10.94 3.40
C VAL A 44 8.73 -9.72 4.17
N GLU A 45 9.56 -8.67 4.23
CA GLU A 45 9.16 -7.44 4.90
C GLU A 45 7.95 -6.81 4.24
N ALA A 46 7.96 -6.76 2.91
CA ALA A 46 6.84 -6.18 2.17
C ALA A 46 5.56 -6.98 2.39
N GLN A 47 5.68 -8.29 2.42
CA GLN A 47 4.52 -9.14 2.63
C GLN A 47 3.95 -8.98 4.02
N LYS A 48 4.81 -8.84 5.02
CA LYS A 48 4.35 -8.59 6.39
C LYS A 48 3.60 -7.28 6.49
N ALA A 49 4.14 -6.24 5.86
CA ALA A 49 3.48 -4.94 5.88
C ALA A 49 2.14 -5.00 5.16
N TRP A 50 2.08 -5.73 4.06
CA TRP A 50 0.84 -5.90 3.31
C TRP A 50 -0.24 -6.55 4.18
N ILE A 51 0.14 -7.58 4.93
CA ILE A 51 -0.80 -8.26 5.81
C ILE A 51 -1.33 -7.31 6.87
N LYS A 52 -0.45 -6.47 7.43
CA LYS A 52 -0.86 -5.49 8.43
C LYS A 52 -1.86 -4.49 7.87
N ILE A 53 -1.65 -4.08 6.62
CA ILE A 53 -2.58 -3.17 5.98
C ILE A 53 -3.95 -3.82 5.86
N GLN A 54 -3.98 -5.09 5.45
CA GLN A 54 -5.24 -5.80 5.28
C GLN A 54 -5.95 -6.00 6.60
N GLN A 55 -5.21 -6.04 7.69
CA GLN A 55 -5.80 -6.15 9.01
C GLN A 55 -6.23 -4.79 9.55
N GLY A 56 -5.94 -3.74 8.82
CA GLY A 56 -6.37 -2.41 9.20
C GLY A 56 -5.52 -1.75 10.27
N THR A 57 -4.31 -2.28 10.51
CA THR A 57 -3.48 -1.73 11.58
C THR A 57 -2.33 -0.86 11.06
N TRP A 58 -2.02 -0.95 9.80
CA TRP A 58 -0.89 -0.21 9.25
C TRP A 58 -1.27 0.28 7.86
N PRO A 59 -0.76 1.42 7.42
CA PRO A 59 0.14 2.30 8.12
C PRO A 59 -0.53 3.22 9.09
N ASN A 60 -1.80 3.37 9.06
CA ASN A 60 -2.32 4.24 9.91
C ASN A 60 -3.44 3.71 10.61
N VAL A 61 -3.46 3.72 11.58
CA VAL A 61 -4.28 3.26 12.28
C VAL A 61 -5.19 4.12 12.82
N ASN A 62 -5.61 4.50 12.67
CA ASN A 62 -6.46 5.08 13.08
C ASN A 62 -6.77 5.57 13.35
N VAL A 63 -6.73 5.49 13.18
CA VAL A 63 -7.09 5.94 13.40
C VAL A 63 -7.75 6.16 13.73
#